data_277955324761a4183eb886e99e59f92d
#
_entry.id   277955324761a4183eb886e99e59f92d
#
_cell.length_a   1.000
_cell.length_b   1.000
_cell.length_c   1.000
_cell.angle_alpha   90.00
_cell.angle_beta   90.00
_cell.angle_gamma   90.00
#
_symmetry.space_group_name_H-M   'P 1'
#
loop_
_entity.id
_entity.type
_entity.pdbx_description
1 polymer ?
#
loop_
_entity_poly.entity_id
_entity_poly.type
_entity_poly.pdbx_seq_one_letter_code
_entity_poly.pdbx_strand_id
1 'polypeptide(L)'
;MNIIWDLGGSVCAWDILERSPEPKPAYTTVATYLKVLFEKGYLTYHKEKGQGKTHRYAPLVTKAEYTRRTMQSVKRDFFSGSLKSMFSYFVREENLSEKEIAELIELIERPGKGEDEHKL
;
A
#
# COMPACT_ATOMS: atom_id res chain seq x y z
N MET A 1 -1.93 -3.47 4.30
CA MET A 1 -0.52 -3.06 4.60
C MET A 1 -0.39 -1.75 5.40
N ASN A 2 -1.23 -0.76 5.17
CA ASN A 2 -1.11 0.53 5.89
C ASN A 2 -1.16 0.37 7.41
N ILE A 3 -2.08 -0.43 7.90
CA ILE A 3 -2.21 -0.69 9.35
C ILE A 3 -0.95 -1.36 9.89
N ILE A 4 -0.37 -2.27 9.13
CA ILE A 4 0.84 -2.99 9.53
C ILE A 4 2.03 -2.03 9.66
N TRP A 5 2.21 -1.13 8.69
CA TRP A 5 3.27 -0.12 8.77
C TRP A 5 3.05 0.86 9.92
N ASP A 6 1.79 1.27 10.13
CA ASP A 6 1.44 2.22 11.20
C ASP A 6 1.68 1.63 12.59
N LEU A 7 1.42 0.33 12.77
CA LEU A 7 1.67 -0.33 14.06
C LEU A 7 3.15 -0.48 14.36
N GLY A 8 3.96 -0.65 13.30
CA GLY A 8 5.39 -0.89 13.46
C GLY A 8 5.68 -2.26 14.08
N GLY A 9 6.81 -2.85 13.72
CA GLY A 9 7.18 -4.16 14.25
C GLY A 9 6.25 -5.27 13.80
N SER A 10 6.17 -6.35 14.57
CA SER A 10 5.35 -7.50 14.23
C SER A 10 3.92 -7.36 14.76
N VAL A 11 2.98 -7.90 14.01
CA VAL A 11 1.54 -7.80 14.34
C VAL A 11 0.87 -9.16 14.17
N CYS A 12 -0.25 -9.35 14.88
CA CYS A 12 -1.12 -10.50 14.66
C CYS A 12 -2.46 -10.02 14.09
N ALA A 13 -3.32 -10.95 13.71
CA ALA A 13 -4.61 -10.63 13.11
C ALA A 13 -5.47 -9.77 14.06
N TRP A 14 -5.42 -10.02 15.36
CA TRP A 14 -6.18 -9.26 16.33
C TRP A 14 -5.75 -7.79 16.40
N ASP A 15 -4.45 -7.52 16.27
CA ASP A 15 -3.93 -6.16 16.26
C ASP A 15 -4.50 -5.37 15.08
N ILE A 16 -4.59 -5.99 13.93
CA ILE A 16 -5.13 -5.38 12.71
C ILE A 16 -6.62 -5.16 12.85
N LEU A 17 -7.34 -6.16 13.37
CA LEU A 17 -8.78 -6.08 13.54
C LEU A 17 -9.15 -4.92 14.46
N GLU A 18 -8.39 -4.75 15.55
CA GLU A 18 -8.61 -3.69 16.51
C GLU A 18 -8.45 -2.30 15.89
N ARG A 19 -7.50 -2.17 14.97
CA ARG A 19 -7.23 -0.90 14.27
C ARG A 19 -8.06 -0.68 13.02
N SER A 20 -8.80 -1.68 12.59
CA SER A 20 -9.61 -1.56 11.37
C SER A 20 -10.81 -0.65 11.60
N PRO A 21 -11.18 0.17 10.59
CA PRO A 21 -12.36 1.03 10.71
C PRO A 21 -13.66 0.22 10.67
N GLU A 22 -14.72 0.82 11.18
CA GLU A 22 -16.06 0.22 11.10
C GLU A 22 -16.61 0.33 9.68
N PRO A 23 -17.36 -0.66 9.19
CA PRO A 23 -17.62 -1.94 9.86
C PRO A 23 -16.38 -2.83 9.85
N LYS A 24 -16.05 -3.40 11.00
CA LYS A 24 -14.85 -4.23 11.13
C LYS A 24 -14.99 -5.52 10.32
N PRO A 25 -13.94 -5.93 9.62
CA PRO A 25 -13.94 -7.21 8.91
C PRO A 25 -13.98 -8.38 9.90
N ALA A 26 -14.36 -9.55 9.42
CA ALA A 26 -14.31 -10.75 10.23
C ALA A 26 -12.84 -11.14 10.47
N TYR A 27 -12.57 -11.77 11.61
CA TYR A 27 -11.25 -12.27 11.94
C TYR A 27 -10.69 -13.17 10.83
N THR A 28 -11.50 -14.07 10.30
CA THR A 28 -11.10 -14.99 9.23
C THR A 28 -10.68 -14.24 7.97
N THR A 29 -11.34 -13.14 7.66
CA THR A 29 -11.00 -12.29 6.52
C THR A 29 -9.60 -11.68 6.70
N VAL A 30 -9.34 -11.12 7.89
CA VAL A 30 -8.04 -10.54 8.20
C VAL A 30 -6.95 -11.60 8.14
N ALA A 31 -7.19 -12.76 8.73
CA ALA A 31 -6.23 -13.87 8.72
C ALA A 31 -5.91 -14.33 7.30
N THR A 32 -6.91 -14.39 6.44
CA THR A 32 -6.73 -14.76 5.03
C THR A 32 -5.89 -13.73 4.29
N TYR A 33 -6.14 -12.44 4.49
CA TYR A 33 -5.34 -11.39 3.87
C TYR A 33 -3.89 -11.44 4.30
N LEU A 34 -3.63 -11.69 5.57
CA LEU A 34 -2.26 -11.84 6.08
C LEU A 34 -1.54 -13.00 5.40
N LYS A 35 -2.23 -14.11 5.25
CA LYS A 35 -1.68 -15.28 4.57
C LYS A 35 -1.34 -14.97 3.11
N VAL A 36 -2.24 -14.30 2.41
CA VAL A 36 -2.02 -13.92 1.01
C VAL A 36 -0.82 -12.97 0.90
N LEU A 37 -0.71 -11.98 1.78
CA LEU A 37 0.41 -11.04 1.78
C LEU A 37 1.73 -11.76 2.06
N PHE A 38 1.71 -12.72 2.97
CA PHE A 38 2.88 -13.55 3.24
C PHE A 38 3.28 -14.37 2.01
N GLU A 39 2.33 -15.01 1.36
CA GLU A 39 2.57 -15.81 0.17
C GLU A 39 3.13 -14.98 -0.99
N LYS A 40 2.72 -13.72 -1.07
CA LYS A 40 3.23 -12.79 -2.10
C LYS A 40 4.61 -12.21 -1.76
N GLY A 41 5.14 -12.52 -0.59
CA GLY A 41 6.46 -12.05 -0.19
C GLY A 41 6.49 -10.66 0.40
N TYR A 42 5.36 -10.13 0.85
CA TYR A 42 5.29 -8.81 1.46
C TYR A 42 5.47 -8.82 2.97
N LEU A 43 5.28 -9.97 3.60
CA LEU A 43 5.39 -10.13 5.04
C LEU A 43 6.30 -11.28 5.40
N THR A 44 6.99 -11.16 6.53
CA THR A 44 7.58 -12.31 7.22
C THR A 44 6.53 -12.91 8.14
N TYR A 45 6.76 -14.11 8.56
CA TYR A 45 5.85 -14.84 9.44
C TYR A 45 6.64 -15.65 10.45
N HIS A 46 6.19 -15.63 11.69
CA HIS A 46 6.69 -16.56 12.69
C HIS A 46 5.59 -16.85 13.72
N LYS A 47 5.69 -18.01 14.33
CA LYS A 47 4.83 -18.39 15.44
C LYS A 47 5.48 -17.95 16.74
N GLU A 48 4.71 -17.24 17.55
CA GLU A 48 5.18 -16.87 18.88
C GLU A 48 5.16 -18.10 19.78
N LYS A 49 6.29 -18.38 20.42
CA LYS A 49 6.40 -19.49 21.36
C LYS A 49 5.75 -19.10 22.69
N GLY A 50 5.00 -20.03 23.26
CA GLY A 50 4.43 -19.87 24.57
C GLY A 50 2.92 -19.71 24.51
N GLN A 51 2.42 -18.53 24.79
CA GLN A 51 0.99 -18.32 24.95
C GLN A 51 0.22 -18.39 23.63
N GLY A 52 -0.47 -19.53 23.41
CA GLY A 52 -1.54 -19.57 22.44
C GLY A 52 -1.17 -19.62 20.97
N LYS A 53 0.05 -19.93 20.60
CA LYS A 53 0.44 -20.14 19.18
C LYS A 53 0.04 -18.99 18.26
N THR A 54 0.23 -17.77 18.72
CA THR A 54 -0.12 -16.59 17.93
C THR A 54 0.80 -16.46 16.72
N HIS A 55 0.19 -16.29 15.56
CA HIS A 55 0.91 -16.04 14.31
C HIS A 55 1.22 -14.57 14.20
N ARG A 56 2.50 -14.24 14.05
CA ARG A 56 2.95 -12.85 13.94
C ARG A 56 3.55 -12.60 12.58
N TYR A 57 3.28 -11.42 12.07
CA TYR A 57 3.70 -10.98 10.74
C TYR A 57 4.43 -9.65 10.85
N ALA A 58 5.42 -9.44 10.02
CA ALA A 58 6.14 -8.18 9.95
C ALA A 58 6.39 -7.81 8.49
N PRO A 59 6.42 -6.51 8.14
CA PRO A 59 6.63 -6.12 6.75
C PRO A 59 8.03 -6.46 6.26
N LEU A 60 8.11 -7.01 5.05
CA LEU A 60 9.36 -7.25 4.32
C LEU A 60 9.66 -6.12 3.35
N VAL A 61 8.65 -5.33 2.99
CA VAL A 61 8.78 -4.26 2.02
C VAL A 61 8.42 -2.94 2.66
N THR A 62 9.06 -1.87 2.20
CA THR A 62 8.68 -0.53 2.63
C THR A 62 7.38 -0.12 1.95
N LYS A 63 6.74 0.90 2.50
CA LYS A 63 5.54 1.46 1.88
C LYS A 63 5.83 1.97 0.47
N ALA A 64 6.98 2.60 0.27
CA ALA A 64 7.39 3.10 -1.05
C ALA A 64 7.54 1.96 -2.06
N GLU A 65 8.20 0.88 -1.68
CA GLU A 65 8.39 -0.30 -2.52
C GLU A 65 7.05 -0.95 -2.88
N TYR A 66 6.18 -1.11 -1.90
CA TYR A 66 4.87 -1.69 -2.11
C TYR A 66 4.02 -0.81 -3.04
N THR A 67 4.04 0.51 -2.83
CA THR A 67 3.31 1.45 -3.66
C THR A 67 3.80 1.39 -5.11
N ARG A 68 5.12 1.35 -5.30
CA ARG A 68 5.71 1.24 -6.63
C ARG A 68 5.21 -0.01 -7.35
N ARG A 69 5.25 -1.16 -6.69
CA ARG A 69 4.80 -2.43 -7.27
C ARG A 69 3.31 -2.38 -7.62
N THR A 70 2.50 -1.83 -6.74
CA THR A 70 1.06 -1.72 -6.95
C THR A 70 0.75 -0.81 -8.14
N MET A 71 1.41 0.34 -8.22
CA MET A 71 1.21 1.29 -9.32
C MET A 71 1.65 0.71 -10.66
N GLN A 72 2.74 -0.04 -10.68
CA GLN A 72 3.19 -0.72 -11.89
C GLN A 72 2.15 -1.76 -12.35
N SER A 73 1.55 -2.48 -11.42
CA SER A 73 0.49 -3.44 -11.74
C SER A 73 -0.73 -2.75 -12.31
N VAL A 74 -1.16 -1.64 -11.71
CA VAL A 74 -2.30 -0.86 -12.19
C VAL A 74 -2.05 -0.36 -13.62
N LYS A 75 -0.86 0.19 -13.85
CA LYS A 75 -0.48 0.68 -15.18
C LYS A 75 -0.54 -0.43 -16.21
N ARG A 76 0.00 -1.58 -15.89
CA ARG A 76 0.03 -2.74 -16.81
C ARG A 76 -1.37 -3.30 -17.05
N ASP A 77 -2.13 -3.53 -15.98
CA ASP A 77 -3.38 -4.28 -16.06
C ASP A 77 -4.55 -3.44 -16.59
N PHE A 78 -4.58 -2.15 -16.29
CA PHE A 78 -5.69 -1.29 -16.65
C PHE A 78 -5.38 -0.26 -17.73
N PHE A 79 -4.11 0.02 -17.98
CA PHE A 79 -3.70 1.05 -18.94
C PHE A 79 -2.69 0.54 -19.96
N SER A 80 -2.64 -0.76 -20.15
CA SER A 80 -1.77 -1.42 -21.16
C SER A 80 -0.32 -0.96 -21.08
N GLY A 81 0.17 -0.68 -19.89
CA GLY A 81 1.54 -0.21 -19.66
C GLY A 81 1.77 1.26 -19.97
N SER A 82 0.73 2.00 -20.32
CA SER A 82 0.85 3.42 -20.71
C SER A 82 0.69 4.35 -19.50
N LEU A 83 1.78 4.98 -19.08
CA LEU A 83 1.75 5.98 -18.04
C LEU A 83 0.92 7.18 -18.45
N LYS A 84 0.99 7.58 -19.73
CA LYS A 84 0.22 8.68 -20.26
C LYS A 84 -1.29 8.42 -20.14
N SER A 85 -1.74 7.22 -20.49
CA SER A 85 -3.15 6.85 -20.38
C SER A 85 -3.63 6.86 -18.94
N MET A 86 -2.83 6.32 -18.03
CA MET A 86 -3.13 6.30 -16.61
C MET A 86 -3.26 7.73 -16.06
N PHE A 87 -2.33 8.58 -16.39
CA PHE A 87 -2.32 9.98 -15.97
C PHE A 87 -3.53 10.75 -16.50
N SER A 88 -3.84 10.55 -17.79
CA SER A 88 -5.00 11.19 -18.43
C SER A 88 -6.31 10.76 -17.77
N TYR A 89 -6.40 9.51 -17.38
CA TYR A 89 -7.57 8.99 -16.66
C TYR A 89 -7.78 9.76 -15.35
N PHE A 90 -6.74 9.88 -14.54
CA PHE A 90 -6.84 10.57 -13.26
C PHE A 90 -7.13 12.05 -13.42
N VAL A 91 -6.55 12.71 -14.40
CA VAL A 91 -6.82 14.12 -14.66
C VAL A 91 -8.31 14.35 -14.94
N ARG A 92 -8.91 13.47 -15.72
CA ARG A 92 -10.34 13.56 -16.05
C ARG A 92 -11.25 13.19 -14.89
N GLU A 93 -10.94 12.06 -14.20
CA GLU A 93 -11.79 11.57 -13.12
C GLU A 93 -11.77 12.48 -11.90
N GLU A 94 -10.61 13.02 -11.57
CA GLU A 94 -10.48 13.93 -10.43
C GLU A 94 -10.87 15.36 -10.76
N ASN A 95 -11.18 15.64 -12.03
CA ASN A 95 -11.57 16.97 -12.49
C ASN A 95 -10.59 18.05 -12.00
N LEU A 96 -9.32 17.83 -12.29
CA LEU A 96 -8.26 18.72 -11.83
C LEU A 96 -8.38 20.12 -12.42
N SER A 97 -8.16 21.12 -11.57
CA SER A 97 -8.13 22.51 -11.99
C SER A 97 -6.85 22.81 -12.78
N GLU A 98 -6.86 23.93 -13.52
CA GLU A 98 -5.67 24.37 -14.25
C GLU A 98 -4.48 24.56 -13.32
N LYS A 99 -4.73 25.04 -12.10
CA LYS A 99 -3.69 25.22 -11.09
C LYS A 99 -3.08 23.90 -10.67
N GLU A 100 -3.91 22.90 -10.40
CA GLU A 100 -3.44 21.57 -10.02
C GLU A 100 -2.64 20.93 -11.14
N ILE A 101 -3.08 21.07 -12.39
CA ILE A 101 -2.37 20.55 -13.55
C ILE A 101 -1.01 21.23 -13.67
N ALA A 102 -0.95 22.55 -13.49
CA ALA A 102 0.30 23.30 -13.54
C ALA A 102 1.27 22.84 -12.45
N GLU A 103 0.78 22.58 -11.25
CA GLU A 103 1.59 22.06 -10.16
C GLU A 103 2.18 20.68 -10.48
N LEU A 104 1.38 19.82 -11.11
CA LEU A 104 1.85 18.50 -11.54
C LEU A 104 2.91 18.61 -12.62
N ILE A 105 2.74 19.51 -13.57
CA ILE A 105 3.74 19.74 -14.62
C ILE A 105 5.06 20.22 -14.00
N GLU A 106 4.99 21.09 -13.00
CA GLU A 106 6.19 21.56 -12.30
C GLU A 106 6.91 20.41 -11.61
N LEU A 107 6.19 19.50 -10.99
CA LEU A 107 6.80 18.32 -10.35
C LEU A 107 7.52 17.44 -11.38
N ILE A 108 6.98 17.30 -12.56
CA ILE A 108 7.59 16.52 -13.64
C ILE A 108 8.87 17.18 -14.13
N GLU A 109 8.87 18.51 -14.27
CA GLU A 109 10.02 19.26 -14.74
C GLU A 109 11.14 19.37 -13.69
N ARG A 110 10.81 19.17 -12.43
CA ARG A 110 11.76 19.23 -11.30
C ARG A 110 11.69 17.97 -10.45
N PRO A 111 12.03 16.80 -11.02
CA PRO A 111 11.83 15.54 -10.33
C PRO A 111 12.60 15.42 -9.01
N GLY A 112 13.78 16.04 -8.90
CA GLY A 112 14.56 15.99 -7.66
C GLY A 112 13.90 16.68 -6.49
N LYS A 113 12.98 17.60 -6.73
CA LYS A 113 12.27 18.33 -5.70
C LYS A 113 11.14 17.53 -5.08
N GLY A 114 10.59 16.57 -5.83
CA GLY A 114 9.52 15.73 -5.35
C GLY A 114 9.98 14.49 -4.60
N GLU A 115 11.24 14.13 -4.68
CA GLU A 115 11.75 12.90 -4.06
C GLU A 115 11.56 12.85 -2.56
N ASP A 116 11.78 13.95 -1.86
CA ASP A 116 11.61 13.99 -0.41
C ASP A 116 10.15 13.86 -0.01
N GLU A 117 9.24 14.27 -0.87
CA GLU A 117 7.81 14.21 -0.63
C GLU A 117 7.25 12.82 -0.90
N HIS A 118 8.01 12.00 -1.62
CA HIS A 118 7.60 10.64 -1.98
C HIS A 118 8.03 9.58 -0.99
N LYS A 119 8.39 9.96 0.19
CA LYS A 119 8.56 9.01 1.27
C LYS A 119 7.18 8.51 1.71
N LEU A 120 6.60 7.77 0.84
CA LEU A 120 5.26 7.23 1.04
C LEU A 120 5.18 6.25 2.22
#